data_e9fd7ce66a94c9a0aff8bbf60bd84586
#
_entry.id   e9fd7ce66a94c9a0aff8bbf60bd84586
#
_cell.length_a   1.000
_cell.length_b   1.000
_cell.length_c   1.000
_cell.angle_alpha   90.00
_cell.angle_beta   90.00
_cell.angle_gamma   90.00
#
_symmetry.space_group_name_H-M   'P 1'
#
loop_
_entity.id
_entity.type
_entity.pdbx_description
1 polymer ?
#
loop_
_entity_poly.entity_id
_entity_poly.type
_entity_poly.pdbx_seq_one_letter_code
_entity_poly.pdbx_strand_id
1 'polypeptide(L)'
;AAGKLSIGVTPWVALTFLPPAVQRFRQRMPEVQLEFFEGLLAVVQPRLRDGSLDFSIGRPPPASPVSEFHNTPLFSTHSAVVARRDHPKAGCRSLLELEDAEWVLNWDPASRESISDNLFRKRGMRVPHTIHLAHSLAVVLGLLAHTDMLSIFPWPLVEVTLAKENLWALPLRETVDETMVSI
;
A
#
# COMPACT_ATOMS: atom_id res chain seq x y z
N ALA A 1 4.45 4.22 -35.96
CA ALA A 1 4.20 5.19 -34.90
C ALA A 1 4.48 4.49 -33.56
N ALA A 2 5.32 5.07 -32.73
CA ALA A 2 5.53 4.56 -31.38
C ALA A 2 4.21 4.64 -30.61
N GLY A 3 3.82 3.54 -29.96
CA GLY A 3 2.64 3.49 -29.12
C GLY A 3 2.88 4.21 -27.79
N LYS A 4 1.79 4.56 -27.08
CA LYS A 4 1.81 5.08 -25.73
C LYS A 4 0.99 4.17 -24.83
N LEU A 5 1.47 3.93 -23.60
CA LEU A 5 0.72 3.27 -22.51
C LEU A 5 0.64 4.19 -21.31
N SER A 6 -0.56 4.39 -20.81
CA SER A 6 -0.86 5.18 -19.60
C SER A 6 -1.30 4.25 -18.47
N ILE A 7 -0.51 4.17 -17.41
CA ILE A 7 -0.59 3.15 -16.38
C ILE A 7 -0.85 3.80 -15.03
N GLY A 8 -1.91 3.37 -14.37
CA GLY A 8 -2.15 3.68 -12.96
C GLY A 8 -1.39 2.72 -12.05
N VAL A 9 -0.81 3.20 -10.98
CA VAL A 9 -0.05 2.35 -10.06
C VAL A 9 -0.25 2.76 -8.60
N THR A 10 -0.50 1.79 -7.75
CA THR A 10 -0.52 1.99 -6.30
C THR A 10 0.90 2.37 -5.80
N PRO A 11 1.04 3.34 -4.88
CA PRO A 11 2.34 3.85 -4.45
C PRO A 11 3.37 2.81 -4.07
N TRP A 12 3.01 1.80 -3.28
CA TRP A 12 3.97 0.78 -2.86
C TRP A 12 4.42 -0.14 -4.02
N VAL A 13 3.53 -0.40 -4.99
CA VAL A 13 3.87 -1.18 -6.19
C VAL A 13 4.86 -0.41 -7.06
N ALA A 14 4.72 0.92 -7.13
CA ALA A 14 5.66 1.80 -7.84
C ALA A 14 7.09 1.66 -7.33
N LEU A 15 7.29 1.39 -6.05
CA LEU A 15 8.61 1.23 -5.43
C LEU A 15 9.15 -0.21 -5.48
N THR A 16 8.31 -1.20 -5.75
CA THR A 16 8.66 -2.62 -5.62
C THR A 16 8.67 -3.34 -6.96
N PHE A 17 7.50 -3.73 -7.46
CA PHE A 17 7.36 -4.57 -8.66
C PHE A 17 7.44 -3.81 -9.97
N LEU A 18 7.06 -2.55 -9.98
CA LEU A 18 7.00 -1.76 -11.22
C LEU A 18 8.37 -1.58 -11.88
N PRO A 19 9.45 -1.17 -11.19
CA PRO A 19 10.73 -0.91 -11.83
C PRO A 19 11.28 -2.11 -12.61
N PRO A 20 11.36 -3.33 -12.05
CA PRO A 20 11.85 -4.48 -12.82
C PRO A 20 10.89 -4.90 -13.96
N ALA A 21 9.57 -4.71 -13.79
CA ALA A 21 8.61 -4.98 -14.85
C ALA A 21 8.79 -4.02 -16.03
N VAL A 22 8.97 -2.73 -15.74
CA VAL A 22 9.24 -1.71 -16.78
C VAL A 22 10.57 -1.99 -17.49
N GLN A 23 11.60 -2.39 -16.77
CA GLN A 23 12.88 -2.74 -17.38
C GLN A 23 12.73 -3.88 -18.40
N ARG A 24 12.00 -4.94 -18.04
CA ARG A 24 11.73 -6.07 -18.93
C ARG A 24 10.85 -5.68 -20.13
N PHE A 25 9.84 -4.85 -19.89
CA PHE A 25 8.98 -4.34 -20.97
C PHE A 25 9.78 -3.54 -22.00
N ARG A 26 10.62 -2.61 -21.56
CA ARG A 26 11.44 -1.78 -22.43
C ARG A 26 12.45 -2.56 -23.26
N GLN A 27 12.93 -3.70 -22.79
CA GLN A 27 13.79 -4.59 -23.57
C GLN A 27 13.06 -5.17 -24.81
N ARG A 28 11.74 -5.37 -24.71
CA ARG A 28 10.91 -5.94 -25.77
C ARG A 28 10.24 -4.87 -26.63
N MET A 29 9.92 -3.75 -26.04
CA MET A 29 9.14 -2.67 -26.65
C MET A 29 9.79 -1.30 -26.40
N PRO A 30 11.02 -1.07 -26.89
CA PRO A 30 11.80 0.13 -26.58
C PRO A 30 11.16 1.44 -27.09
N GLU A 31 10.35 1.36 -28.16
CA GLU A 31 9.73 2.50 -28.81
C GLU A 31 8.42 2.97 -28.14
N VAL A 32 7.87 2.18 -27.20
CA VAL A 32 6.63 2.54 -26.52
C VAL A 32 6.91 3.59 -25.45
N GLN A 33 6.19 4.70 -25.52
CA GLN A 33 6.19 5.72 -24.47
C GLN A 33 5.35 5.26 -23.29
N LEU A 34 5.88 5.37 -22.08
CA LEU A 34 5.17 5.04 -20.85
C LEU A 34 4.83 6.31 -20.08
N GLU A 35 3.59 6.39 -19.61
CA GLU A 35 3.11 7.43 -18.70
C GLU A 35 2.55 6.76 -17.44
N PHE A 36 2.94 7.25 -16.27
CA PHE A 36 2.55 6.67 -15.00
C PHE A 36 1.75 7.66 -14.17
N PHE A 37 0.65 7.18 -13.61
CA PHE A 37 -0.15 7.89 -12.61
C PHE A 37 -0.11 7.13 -11.30
N GLU A 38 0.51 7.70 -10.30
CA GLU A 38 0.53 7.15 -8.96
C GLU A 38 -0.72 7.58 -8.20
N GLY A 39 -1.41 6.62 -7.60
CA GLY A 39 -2.59 6.91 -6.79
C GLY A 39 -3.26 5.66 -6.25
N LEU A 40 -4.09 5.87 -5.23
CA LEU A 40 -5.00 4.87 -4.71
C LEU A 40 -6.20 4.71 -5.65
N LEU A 41 -7.00 3.68 -5.42
CA LEU A 41 -8.12 3.30 -6.29
C LEU A 41 -9.09 4.47 -6.57
N ALA A 42 -9.37 5.30 -5.58
CA ALA A 42 -10.23 6.47 -5.73
C ALA A 42 -9.72 7.48 -6.79
N VAL A 43 -8.40 7.57 -6.99
CA VAL A 43 -7.77 8.43 -8.00
C VAL A 43 -7.71 7.74 -9.36
N VAL A 44 -7.49 6.44 -9.37
CA VAL A 44 -7.25 5.65 -10.59
C VAL A 44 -8.56 5.29 -11.31
N GLN A 45 -9.61 4.93 -10.58
CA GLN A 45 -10.88 4.49 -11.18
C GLN A 45 -11.51 5.50 -12.14
N PRO A 46 -11.63 6.81 -11.80
CA PRO A 46 -12.18 7.79 -12.74
C PRO A 46 -11.39 7.85 -14.06
N ARG A 47 -10.08 7.71 -13.98
CA ARG A 47 -9.17 7.76 -15.14
C ARG A 47 -9.25 6.50 -16.02
N LEU A 48 -9.57 5.35 -15.43
CA LEU A 48 -9.90 4.13 -16.19
C LEU A 48 -11.23 4.31 -16.92
N ARG A 49 -12.24 4.93 -16.28
CA ARG A 49 -13.56 5.16 -16.89
C ARG A 49 -13.51 6.12 -18.08
N ASP A 50 -12.72 7.18 -17.97
CA ASP A 50 -12.62 8.19 -19.04
C ASP A 50 -11.59 7.81 -20.12
N GLY A 51 -10.91 6.67 -19.95
CA GLY A 51 -9.91 6.17 -20.91
C GLY A 51 -8.57 6.91 -20.87
N SER A 52 -8.31 7.75 -19.87
CA SER A 52 -7.01 8.39 -19.69
C SER A 52 -5.94 7.44 -19.15
N LEU A 53 -6.36 6.29 -18.62
CA LEU A 53 -5.49 5.17 -18.29
C LEU A 53 -5.90 3.93 -19.09
N ASP A 54 -4.92 3.21 -19.60
CA ASP A 54 -5.14 1.93 -20.30
C ASP A 54 -5.41 0.80 -19.31
N PHE A 55 -4.70 0.79 -18.19
CA PHE A 55 -4.89 -0.16 -17.07
C PHE A 55 -4.26 0.37 -15.77
N SER A 56 -4.51 -0.34 -14.69
CA SER A 56 -3.89 -0.04 -13.40
C SER A 56 -3.38 -1.29 -12.71
N ILE A 57 -2.35 -1.12 -11.89
CA ILE A 57 -1.78 -2.17 -11.05
C ILE A 57 -1.91 -1.73 -9.59
N GLY A 58 -2.60 -2.53 -8.80
CA GLY A 58 -2.80 -2.20 -7.39
C GLY A 58 -3.83 -3.09 -6.70
N ARG A 59 -4.41 -2.56 -5.63
CA ARG A 59 -5.46 -3.25 -4.90
C ARG A 59 -6.71 -3.38 -5.78
N PRO A 60 -7.31 -4.57 -5.88
CA PRO A 60 -8.57 -4.72 -6.60
C PRO A 60 -9.68 -3.90 -5.95
N PRO A 61 -10.67 -3.45 -6.73
CA PRO A 61 -11.87 -2.88 -6.18
C PRO A 61 -12.61 -3.92 -5.32
N PRO A 62 -13.44 -3.47 -4.37
CA PRO A 62 -14.32 -4.38 -3.64
C PRO A 62 -15.13 -5.24 -4.62
N ALA A 63 -15.32 -6.51 -4.28
CA ALA A 63 -16.12 -7.41 -5.10
C ALA A 63 -17.52 -6.82 -5.31
N SER A 64 -17.89 -6.62 -6.57
CA SER A 64 -19.20 -6.15 -6.97
C SER A 64 -19.78 -7.12 -7.99
N PRO A 65 -21.08 -7.44 -7.92
CA PRO A 65 -21.71 -8.27 -8.93
C PRO A 65 -21.74 -7.61 -10.32
N VAL A 66 -21.53 -6.30 -10.38
CA VAL A 66 -21.39 -5.54 -11.62
C VAL A 66 -20.02 -4.88 -11.61
N SER A 67 -19.02 -5.59 -12.10
CA SER A 67 -17.68 -5.00 -12.26
C SER A 67 -17.62 -4.23 -13.57
N GLU A 68 -17.29 -2.96 -13.48
CA GLU A 68 -17.05 -2.09 -14.66
C GLU A 68 -15.72 -2.44 -15.37
N PHE A 69 -14.81 -3.12 -14.66
CA PHE A 69 -13.46 -3.40 -15.13
C PHE A 69 -13.18 -4.89 -15.11
N HIS A 70 -12.41 -5.33 -16.08
CA HIS A 70 -11.79 -6.64 -16.02
C HIS A 70 -10.67 -6.61 -14.97
N ASN A 71 -10.68 -7.57 -14.07
CA ASN A 71 -9.72 -7.64 -12.98
C ASN A 71 -9.02 -8.99 -13.01
N THR A 72 -7.71 -8.98 -13.15
CA THR A 72 -6.87 -10.18 -13.13
C THR A 72 -6.01 -10.16 -11.87
N PRO A 73 -6.23 -11.07 -10.91
CA PRO A 73 -5.34 -11.23 -9.77
C PRO A 73 -3.93 -11.60 -10.21
N LEU A 74 -2.93 -10.93 -9.64
CA LEU A 74 -1.51 -11.22 -9.91
C LEU A 74 -0.89 -12.04 -8.77
N PHE A 75 -0.97 -11.54 -7.55
CA PHE A 75 -0.45 -12.19 -6.35
C PHE A 75 -1.05 -11.57 -5.09
N SER A 76 -0.86 -12.24 -3.96
CA SER A 76 -1.09 -11.68 -2.63
C SER A 76 0.21 -11.64 -1.83
N THR A 77 0.27 -10.75 -0.85
CA THR A 77 1.38 -10.61 0.07
C THR A 77 0.89 -10.27 1.46
N HIS A 78 1.56 -10.77 2.48
CA HIS A 78 1.28 -10.37 3.86
C HIS A 78 1.79 -8.96 4.14
N SER A 79 1.27 -8.37 5.22
CA SER A 79 1.65 -7.04 5.68
C SER A 79 2.26 -7.10 7.07
N ALA A 80 2.96 -6.04 7.45
CA ALA A 80 3.53 -5.88 8.77
C ALA A 80 3.26 -4.48 9.32
N VAL A 81 3.21 -4.36 10.63
CA VAL A 81 3.25 -3.07 11.32
C VAL A 81 4.69 -2.57 11.29
N VAL A 82 4.87 -1.33 10.89
CA VAL A 82 6.18 -0.70 10.74
C VAL A 82 6.29 0.57 11.58
N ALA A 83 7.51 0.84 12.03
CA ALA A 83 7.90 2.03 12.78
C ALA A 83 9.33 2.41 12.44
N ARG A 84 9.80 3.58 12.90
CA ARG A 84 11.23 3.88 12.90
C ARG A 84 11.99 2.85 13.75
N ARG A 85 13.25 2.58 13.41
CA ARG A 85 14.08 1.57 14.07
C ARG A 85 14.18 1.79 15.59
N ASP A 86 14.31 3.03 16.01
CA ASP A 86 14.46 3.41 17.43
C ASP A 86 13.12 3.73 18.11
N HIS A 87 12.01 3.22 17.58
CA HIS A 87 10.70 3.44 18.17
C HIS A 87 10.62 2.79 19.56
N PRO A 88 10.02 3.46 20.59
CA PRO A 88 9.91 2.92 21.94
C PRO A 88 9.25 1.53 22.01
N LYS A 89 8.38 1.24 21.05
CA LYS A 89 7.66 -0.05 20.95
C LYS A 89 8.20 -0.96 19.86
N ALA A 90 9.43 -0.74 19.35
CA ALA A 90 10.00 -1.56 18.27
C ALA A 90 10.11 -3.06 18.61
N GLY A 91 10.20 -3.42 19.88
CA GLY A 91 10.25 -4.79 20.37
C GLY A 91 8.90 -5.40 20.75
N CYS A 92 7.78 -4.69 20.59
CA CYS A 92 6.45 -5.19 20.91
C CYS A 92 6.12 -6.47 20.12
N ARG A 93 5.45 -7.40 20.77
CA ARG A 93 5.07 -8.70 20.20
C ARG A 93 3.57 -8.91 20.09
N SER A 94 2.78 -7.95 20.54
CA SER A 94 1.32 -8.01 20.49
C SER A 94 0.73 -6.68 20.06
N LEU A 95 -0.30 -6.73 19.21
CA LEU A 95 -1.11 -5.58 18.86
C LEU A 95 -1.76 -4.91 20.07
N LEU A 96 -2.03 -5.66 21.14
CA LEU A 96 -2.60 -5.13 22.37
C LEU A 96 -1.71 -4.05 22.99
N GLU A 97 -0.39 -4.17 22.86
CA GLU A 97 0.58 -3.20 23.34
C GLU A 97 0.56 -1.88 22.52
N LEU A 98 -0.16 -1.86 21.40
CA LEU A 98 -0.23 -0.74 20.45
C LEU A 98 -1.58 -0.01 20.47
N GLU A 99 -2.50 -0.34 21.40
CA GLU A 99 -3.84 0.29 21.47
C GLU A 99 -3.79 1.82 21.66
N ASP A 100 -2.77 2.32 22.35
CA ASP A 100 -2.58 3.75 22.58
C ASP A 100 -1.58 4.40 21.59
N ALA A 101 -1.13 3.66 20.60
CA ALA A 101 -0.21 4.18 19.60
C ALA A 101 -0.93 5.10 18.60
N GLU A 102 -0.17 6.01 18.02
CA GLU A 102 -0.58 6.89 16.95
C GLU A 102 -0.22 6.26 15.60
N TRP A 103 -1.15 6.33 14.64
CA TRP A 103 -0.99 5.67 13.36
C TRP A 103 -1.09 6.67 12.21
N VAL A 104 -0.36 6.40 11.14
CA VAL A 104 -0.52 7.07 9.85
C VAL A 104 -0.60 6.02 8.73
N LEU A 105 -1.64 6.10 7.91
CA LEU A 105 -1.90 5.11 6.86
C LEU A 105 -1.97 5.80 5.50
N ASN A 106 -1.31 5.19 4.49
CA ASN A 106 -1.47 5.59 3.10
C ASN A 106 -2.72 4.92 2.51
N TRP A 107 -3.89 5.43 2.86
CA TRP A 107 -5.17 4.81 2.57
C TRP A 107 -6.23 5.87 2.34
N ASP A 108 -7.29 5.48 1.70
CA ASP A 108 -8.49 6.30 1.58
C ASP A 108 -9.45 6.10 2.77
N PRO A 109 -10.44 6.99 2.94
CA PRO A 109 -11.40 6.89 4.05
C PRO A 109 -12.19 5.58 4.10
N ALA A 110 -12.50 4.97 2.95
CA ALA A 110 -13.23 3.69 2.90
C ALA A 110 -12.38 2.53 3.45
N SER A 111 -11.08 2.58 3.21
CA SER A 111 -10.15 1.57 3.71
C SER A 111 -9.86 1.70 5.20
N ARG A 112 -10.00 2.90 5.78
CA ARG A 112 -9.81 3.12 7.23
C ARG A 112 -10.72 2.25 8.08
N GLU A 113 -12.01 2.19 7.73
CA GLU A 113 -12.98 1.39 8.50
C GLU A 113 -12.66 -0.11 8.42
N SER A 114 -12.30 -0.58 7.23
CA SER A 114 -11.88 -1.98 7.03
C SER A 114 -10.68 -2.36 7.89
N ILE A 115 -9.69 -1.49 8.04
CA ILE A 115 -8.54 -1.73 8.93
C ILE A 115 -8.96 -1.75 10.39
N SER A 116 -9.74 -0.77 10.80
CA SER A 116 -10.22 -0.68 12.18
C SER A 116 -10.94 -1.96 12.58
N ASP A 117 -11.77 -2.49 11.70
CA ASP A 117 -12.46 -3.74 11.93
C ASP A 117 -11.54 -4.95 11.89
N ASN A 118 -10.74 -5.09 10.86
CA ASN A 118 -9.94 -6.30 10.63
C ASN A 118 -8.77 -6.41 11.60
N LEU A 119 -8.11 -5.30 11.90
CA LEU A 119 -6.94 -5.34 12.76
C LEU A 119 -7.28 -5.29 14.25
N PHE A 120 -8.30 -4.52 14.63
CA PHE A 120 -8.61 -4.28 16.05
C PHE A 120 -9.93 -4.90 16.50
N ARG A 121 -11.07 -4.50 15.95
CA ARG A 121 -12.39 -4.91 16.44
C ARG A 121 -12.62 -6.42 16.37
N LYS A 122 -12.24 -7.09 15.29
CA LYS A 122 -12.37 -8.55 15.17
C LYS A 122 -11.55 -9.34 16.20
N ARG A 123 -10.54 -8.69 16.80
CA ARG A 123 -9.73 -9.27 17.87
C ARG A 123 -10.20 -8.83 19.26
N GLY A 124 -11.35 -8.16 19.36
CA GLY A 124 -11.87 -7.64 20.63
C GLY A 124 -11.04 -6.49 21.19
N MET A 125 -10.24 -5.84 20.37
CA MET A 125 -9.37 -4.74 20.76
C MET A 125 -10.03 -3.39 20.51
N ARG A 126 -9.65 -2.41 21.31
CA ARG A 126 -10.04 -1.02 21.08
C ARG A 126 -9.31 -0.47 19.85
N VAL A 127 -10.06 0.21 18.99
CA VAL A 127 -9.45 0.93 17.87
C VAL A 127 -8.66 2.11 18.41
N PRO A 128 -7.41 2.32 17.97
CA PRO A 128 -6.62 3.47 18.37
C PRO A 128 -7.33 4.79 18.13
N HIS A 129 -7.21 5.71 19.06
CA HIS A 129 -7.87 7.02 18.99
C HIS A 129 -7.41 7.83 17.80
N THR A 130 -6.11 7.73 17.46
CA THR A 130 -5.50 8.58 16.45
C THR A 130 -4.98 7.73 15.29
N ILE A 131 -5.75 7.75 14.20
CA ILE A 131 -5.36 7.17 12.92
C ILE A 131 -5.42 8.28 11.88
N HIS A 132 -4.25 8.77 11.49
CA HIS A 132 -4.10 9.73 10.40
C HIS A 132 -4.16 9.05 9.04
N LEU A 133 -4.69 9.75 8.04
CA LEU A 133 -4.68 9.32 6.65
C LEU A 133 -3.77 10.23 5.84
N ALA A 134 -2.94 9.64 5.02
CA ALA A 134 -2.09 10.36 4.07
C ALA A 134 -2.28 9.79 2.67
N HIS A 135 -2.55 10.66 1.70
CA HIS A 135 -2.72 10.30 0.30
C HIS A 135 -1.38 10.28 -0.46
N SER A 136 -0.29 10.18 0.25
CA SER A 136 1.07 10.12 -0.30
C SER A 136 1.93 9.17 0.55
N LEU A 137 2.55 8.20 -0.10
CA LEU A 137 3.50 7.31 0.56
C LEU A 137 4.75 8.06 1.04
N ALA A 138 5.18 9.09 0.31
CA ALA A 138 6.29 9.93 0.73
C ALA A 138 6.00 10.65 2.06
N VAL A 139 4.77 11.11 2.27
CA VAL A 139 4.35 11.71 3.55
C VAL A 139 4.40 10.67 4.66
N VAL A 140 3.88 9.47 4.43
CA VAL A 140 3.93 8.37 5.43
C VAL A 140 5.37 8.04 5.79
N LEU A 141 6.25 7.86 4.81
CA LEU A 141 7.67 7.56 5.04
C LEU A 141 8.36 8.66 5.85
N GLY A 142 8.12 9.92 5.51
CA GLY A 142 8.67 11.06 6.24
C GLY A 142 8.19 11.11 7.70
N LEU A 143 6.90 10.90 7.95
CA LEU A 143 6.33 10.88 9.30
C LEU A 143 6.86 9.71 10.12
N LEU A 144 6.94 8.51 9.55
CA LEU A 144 7.51 7.33 10.24
C LEU A 144 8.96 7.55 10.65
N ALA A 145 9.75 8.18 9.78
CA ALA A 145 11.18 8.40 10.06
C ALA A 145 11.42 9.38 11.22
N HIS A 146 10.50 10.31 11.47
CA HIS A 146 10.70 11.43 12.39
C HIS A 146 9.71 11.50 13.56
N THR A 147 8.79 10.55 13.68
CA THR A 147 7.79 10.52 14.76
C THR A 147 7.66 9.11 15.35
N ASP A 148 6.85 8.98 16.38
CA ASP A 148 6.48 7.69 16.97
C ASP A 148 5.20 7.10 16.36
N MET A 149 4.82 7.54 15.16
CA MET A 149 3.70 6.96 14.44
C MET A 149 4.04 5.57 13.92
N LEU A 150 3.01 4.73 13.84
CA LEU A 150 3.04 3.40 13.25
C LEU A 150 2.30 3.40 11.90
N SER A 151 2.65 2.47 11.03
CA SER A 151 1.93 2.22 9.80
C SER A 151 1.84 0.73 9.49
N ILE A 152 1.15 0.39 8.39
CA ILE A 152 1.04 -0.98 7.89
C ILE A 152 1.56 -0.98 6.46
N PHE A 153 2.58 -1.79 6.20
CA PHE A 153 3.18 -1.93 4.87
C PHE A 153 3.06 -3.37 4.37
N PRO A 154 2.74 -3.56 3.10
CA PRO A 154 2.96 -4.86 2.44
C PRO A 154 4.42 -5.26 2.53
N TRP A 155 4.68 -6.56 2.70
CA TRP A 155 6.04 -7.05 2.95
C TRP A 155 7.08 -6.63 1.90
N PRO A 156 6.79 -6.61 0.59
CA PRO A 156 7.76 -6.11 -0.39
C PRO A 156 8.20 -4.67 -0.16
N LEU A 157 7.28 -3.81 0.34
CA LEU A 157 7.63 -2.44 0.72
C LEU A 157 8.50 -2.41 1.98
N VAL A 158 8.23 -3.28 2.94
CA VAL A 158 9.08 -3.44 4.14
C VAL A 158 10.52 -3.73 3.71
N GLU A 159 10.73 -4.70 2.84
CA GLU A 159 12.07 -5.08 2.36
C GLU A 159 12.83 -3.92 1.71
N VAL A 160 12.13 -3.13 0.89
CA VAL A 160 12.74 -1.96 0.23
C VAL A 160 13.07 -0.84 1.21
N THR A 161 12.24 -0.63 2.24
CA THR A 161 12.35 0.51 3.15
C THR A 161 13.22 0.23 4.39
N LEU A 162 13.39 -1.02 4.80
CA LEU A 162 14.22 -1.39 5.96
C LEU A 162 15.63 -0.81 5.89
N ALA A 163 16.28 -0.91 4.74
CA ALA A 163 17.65 -0.48 4.56
C ALA A 163 17.79 1.02 4.27
N LYS A 164 16.81 1.59 3.53
CA LYS A 164 16.90 2.96 3.02
C LYS A 164 16.33 4.00 3.98
N GLU A 165 15.21 3.67 4.60
CA GLU A 165 14.41 4.63 5.38
C GLU A 165 14.57 4.44 6.89
N ASN A 166 15.45 3.57 7.34
CA ASN A 166 15.65 3.25 8.76
C ASN A 166 14.35 2.82 9.48
N LEU A 167 13.49 2.09 8.77
CA LEU A 167 12.26 1.55 9.30
C LEU A 167 12.46 0.13 9.82
N TRP A 168 11.55 -0.31 10.67
CA TRP A 168 11.56 -1.61 11.31
C TRP A 168 10.17 -2.24 11.29
N ALA A 169 10.09 -3.52 10.96
CA ALA A 169 8.86 -4.29 11.12
C ALA A 169 8.77 -4.82 12.55
N LEU A 170 7.69 -4.50 13.25
CA LEU A 170 7.48 -4.98 14.61
C LEU A 170 7.27 -6.50 14.61
N PRO A 171 7.91 -7.24 15.56
CA PRO A 171 7.84 -8.72 15.61
C PRO A 171 6.53 -9.21 16.26
N LEU A 172 5.39 -8.76 15.76
CA LEU A 172 4.08 -9.12 16.29
C LEU A 172 3.77 -10.60 16.06
N ARG A 173 3.05 -11.22 17.00
CA ARG A 173 2.54 -12.58 16.89
C ARG A 173 1.31 -12.67 16.02
N GLU A 174 0.51 -11.60 16.02
CA GLU A 174 -0.68 -11.48 15.19
C GLU A 174 -0.28 -11.24 13.73
N THR A 175 -0.97 -11.92 12.84
CA THR A 175 -0.82 -11.69 11.40
C THR A 175 -1.66 -10.49 10.97
N VAL A 176 -1.07 -9.62 10.16
CA VAL A 176 -1.81 -8.57 9.47
C VAL A 176 -2.35 -9.15 8.16
N ASP A 177 -3.55 -8.74 7.78
CA ASP A 177 -4.24 -9.27 6.61
C ASP A 177 -3.38 -9.19 5.34
N GLU A 178 -3.59 -10.15 4.45
CA GLU A 178 -2.96 -10.17 3.13
C GLU A 178 -3.45 -9.02 2.25
N THR A 179 -2.54 -8.51 1.45
CA THR A 179 -2.83 -7.52 0.41
C THR A 179 -2.80 -8.20 -0.95
N MET A 180 -3.93 -8.18 -1.66
CA MET A 180 -4.03 -8.64 -3.04
C MET A 180 -3.57 -7.54 -3.99
N VAL A 181 -2.84 -7.92 -5.03
CA VAL A 181 -2.52 -7.07 -6.18
C VAL A 181 -3.15 -7.63 -7.43
N SER A 182 -3.73 -6.77 -8.22
CA SER A 182 -4.37 -7.11 -9.49
C SER A 182 -4.07 -6.08 -10.58
N ILE A 183 -4.36 -6.45 -11.82
CA ILE A 183 -4.31 -5.62 -13.00
C ILE A 183 -5.67 -5.65 -13.69
#